data_dcb915b6e79be23cc20b7333f12b50fe
#
_entry.id   dcb915b6e79be23cc20b7333f12b50fe
#
_cell.length_a   1.000
_cell.length_b   1.000
_cell.length_c   1.000
_cell.angle_alpha   90.00
_cell.angle_beta   90.00
_cell.angle_gamma   90.00
#
_symmetry.space_group_name_H-M   'P 1'
#
loop_
_entity.id
_entity.type
_entity.pdbx_description
1 polymer ?
#
loop_
_entity_poly.entity_id
_entity_poly.type
_entity_poly.pdbx_seq_one_letter_code
_entity_poly.pdbx_strand_id
1 'polypeptide(L)'
;VLHPMGWDAFGLPAENYAIKNKIHPKIAVQKNIDTFKKQLKKFGFTYDWDREINTTDPEYYKWTQWIFLKMFEKGLAYESEEPVNWCPSCKTVLANEDLEAGKCERCGSEIIQKKLRQWVLRMTDYADRLLDDLGSENLDWEELIKEQQKNWIGRSEGVEFEMKIKDSGEKIEVYTTRVDTVFGMTYAVVAPEHKIIEKLKNKIENYSEVEKYLIQAQNKTNLERTDLQKEKSGAELKGIKVINPFNNEEIPLFVADYVLGFYGTGAVMAVPAHDERDFEFAKKYNLPISEVIKDKNGKSSIEKEAFTG
;
A
#
# COMPACT_ATOMS: atom_id res chain seq x y z
N VAL A 1 21.80 19.31 30.12
CA VAL A 1 21.39 18.58 28.92
C VAL A 1 20.68 17.31 29.39
N LEU A 2 19.47 17.05 28.92
CA LEU A 2 18.76 15.80 29.20
C LEU A 2 19.23 14.74 28.20
N HIS A 3 19.87 13.66 28.67
CA HIS A 3 20.41 12.58 27.84
C HIS A 3 20.08 11.21 28.46
N PRO A 4 18.80 10.80 28.48
CA PRO A 4 18.38 9.53 29.05
C PRO A 4 18.79 8.34 28.16
N MET A 5 18.75 7.14 28.73
CA MET A 5 18.84 5.87 28.02
C MET A 5 17.51 5.13 28.12
N GLY A 6 17.04 4.57 27.00
CA GLY A 6 15.81 3.78 26.94
C GLY A 6 16.02 2.44 26.28
N TRP A 7 15.26 1.42 26.78
CA TRP A 7 15.25 0.06 26.28
C TRP A 7 13.89 -0.22 25.64
N ASP A 8 13.86 -0.37 24.33
CA ASP A 8 12.69 -0.84 23.61
C ASP A 8 12.66 -2.37 23.72
N ALA A 9 11.95 -2.85 24.73
CA ALA A 9 12.10 -4.21 25.23
C ALA A 9 10.93 -5.15 24.87
N PHE A 10 9.86 -4.65 24.26
CA PHE A 10 8.80 -5.50 23.70
C PHE A 10 9.20 -6.04 22.32
N GLY A 11 8.53 -7.11 21.90
CA GLY A 11 8.54 -7.58 20.54
C GLY A 11 9.05 -8.99 20.35
N LEU A 12 8.87 -9.48 19.13
CA LEU A 12 9.16 -10.85 18.70
C LEU A 12 10.64 -11.27 18.87
N PRO A 13 11.65 -10.41 18.69
CA PRO A 13 13.04 -10.83 18.94
C PRO A 13 13.28 -11.32 20.35
N ALA A 14 12.74 -10.60 21.34
CA ALA A 14 12.85 -11.01 22.76
C ALA A 14 12.06 -12.28 23.04
N GLU A 15 10.86 -12.42 22.51
CA GLU A 15 10.00 -13.58 22.67
C GLU A 15 10.61 -14.84 22.02
N ASN A 16 11.08 -14.75 20.78
CA ASN A 16 11.70 -15.85 20.06
C ASN A 16 12.99 -16.33 20.76
N TYR A 17 13.80 -15.39 21.25
CA TYR A 17 14.98 -15.72 22.04
C TYR A 17 14.59 -16.46 23.33
N ALA A 18 13.56 -16.01 24.02
CA ALA A 18 13.05 -16.59 25.24
C ALA A 18 12.52 -18.01 25.00
N ILE A 19 11.75 -18.24 23.93
CA ILE A 19 11.24 -19.56 23.53
C ILE A 19 12.41 -20.52 23.24
N LYS A 20 13.37 -20.06 22.41
CA LYS A 20 14.54 -20.87 22.02
C LYS A 20 15.38 -21.30 23.25
N ASN A 21 15.53 -20.41 24.21
CA ASN A 21 16.34 -20.65 25.40
C ASN A 21 15.52 -21.17 26.60
N LYS A 22 14.21 -21.35 26.44
CA LYS A 22 13.29 -21.84 27.50
C LYS A 22 13.35 -20.99 28.77
N ILE A 23 13.42 -19.68 28.64
CA ILE A 23 13.43 -18.73 29.75
C ILE A 23 12.28 -17.70 29.54
N HIS A 24 11.86 -17.05 30.61
CA HIS A 24 10.85 -16.01 30.51
C HIS A 24 11.42 -14.77 29.83
N PRO A 25 10.67 -14.10 28.89
CA PRO A 25 11.14 -12.91 28.15
C PRO A 25 11.68 -11.80 29.07
N LYS A 26 11.01 -11.53 30.17
CA LYS A 26 11.46 -10.54 31.17
C LYS A 26 12.89 -10.82 31.69
N ILE A 27 13.23 -12.08 31.91
CA ILE A 27 14.59 -12.49 32.39
C ILE A 27 15.60 -12.31 31.25
N ALA A 28 15.24 -12.70 30.03
CA ALA A 28 16.08 -12.54 28.85
C ALA A 28 16.41 -11.07 28.59
N VAL A 29 15.40 -10.23 28.60
CA VAL A 29 15.53 -8.78 28.38
C VAL A 29 16.39 -8.15 29.46
N GLN A 30 16.15 -8.44 30.73
CA GLN A 30 16.93 -7.84 31.81
C GLN A 30 18.42 -8.22 31.70
N LYS A 31 18.74 -9.47 31.39
CA LYS A 31 20.13 -9.93 31.18
C LYS A 31 20.79 -9.17 30.01
N ASN A 32 20.05 -8.93 28.92
CA ASN A 32 20.57 -8.19 27.79
C ASN A 32 20.80 -6.71 28.16
N ILE A 33 19.86 -6.06 28.84
CA ILE A 33 19.99 -4.68 29.33
C ILE A 33 21.25 -4.54 30.19
N ASP A 34 21.46 -5.43 31.15
CA ASP A 34 22.63 -5.42 32.02
C ASP A 34 23.94 -5.55 31.22
N THR A 35 23.93 -6.35 30.17
CA THR A 35 25.08 -6.51 29.27
C THR A 35 25.34 -5.25 28.46
N PHE A 36 24.34 -4.71 27.79
CA PHE A 36 24.43 -3.46 27.02
C PHE A 36 24.89 -2.30 27.89
N LYS A 37 24.31 -2.16 29.09
CA LYS A 37 24.67 -1.10 30.04
C LYS A 37 26.14 -1.16 30.43
N LYS A 38 26.67 -2.36 30.71
CA LYS A 38 28.11 -2.57 30.97
C LYS A 38 28.97 -2.20 29.77
N GLN A 39 28.56 -2.55 28.56
CA GLN A 39 29.29 -2.21 27.34
C GLN A 39 29.29 -0.70 27.08
N LEU A 40 28.14 -0.04 27.14
CA LEU A 40 27.99 1.40 26.91
C LEU A 40 28.80 2.23 27.92
N LYS A 41 28.85 1.80 29.21
CA LYS A 41 29.68 2.47 30.22
C LYS A 41 31.17 2.37 29.92
N LYS A 42 31.64 1.32 29.23
CA LYS A 42 33.04 1.20 28.82
C LYS A 42 33.44 2.22 27.72
N PHE A 43 32.49 2.67 26.90
CA PHE A 43 32.73 3.72 25.91
C PHE A 43 32.76 5.12 26.51
N GLY A 44 32.38 5.28 27.81
CA GLY A 44 32.37 6.56 28.48
C GLY A 44 31.26 7.53 28.01
N PHE A 45 30.16 7.00 27.45
CA PHE A 45 29.01 7.82 27.08
C PHE A 45 28.39 8.50 28.31
N THR A 46 27.99 9.76 28.14
CA THR A 46 27.42 10.62 29.19
C THR A 46 25.91 10.49 29.32
N TYR A 47 25.38 9.26 29.37
CA TYR A 47 23.97 9.04 29.62
C TYR A 47 23.60 9.34 31.08
N ASP A 48 22.40 9.89 31.26
CA ASP A 48 21.79 10.05 32.58
C ASP A 48 21.11 8.73 32.99
N TRP A 49 21.89 7.88 33.64
CA TRP A 49 21.45 6.52 34.05
C TRP A 49 20.37 6.54 35.12
N ASP A 50 20.16 7.67 35.83
CA ASP A 50 19.09 7.84 36.79
C ASP A 50 17.73 8.07 36.11
N ARG A 51 17.75 8.41 34.82
CA ARG A 51 16.57 8.53 33.94
C ARG A 51 16.47 7.42 32.91
N GLU A 52 16.88 6.25 33.30
CA GLU A 52 16.76 5.04 32.47
C GLU A 52 15.30 4.60 32.34
N ILE A 53 14.88 4.28 31.10
CA ILE A 53 13.51 3.92 30.77
C ILE A 53 13.50 2.49 30.21
N ASN A 54 12.49 1.71 30.61
CA ASN A 54 12.20 0.41 30.01
C ASN A 54 10.73 0.39 29.54
N THR A 55 10.51 0.20 28.25
CA THR A 55 9.16 0.22 27.66
C THR A 55 8.27 -0.93 28.18
N THR A 56 8.84 -1.99 28.77
CA THR A 56 8.08 -3.08 29.41
C THR A 56 7.75 -2.83 30.87
N ASP A 57 8.17 -1.69 31.43
CA ASP A 57 7.77 -1.32 32.78
C ASP A 57 6.30 -0.88 32.80
N PRO A 58 5.43 -1.47 33.66
CA PRO A 58 4.04 -1.05 33.79
C PRO A 58 3.87 0.45 34.07
N GLU A 59 4.78 1.04 34.86
CA GLU A 59 4.75 2.48 35.15
C GLU A 59 5.05 3.35 33.93
N TYR A 60 5.71 2.78 32.91
CA TYR A 60 5.95 3.44 31.64
C TYR A 60 4.81 3.19 30.64
N TYR A 61 4.45 1.93 30.33
CA TYR A 61 3.48 1.64 29.28
C TYR A 61 2.02 1.99 29.67
N LYS A 62 1.72 2.24 30.95
CA LYS A 62 0.42 2.78 31.34
C LYS A 62 0.05 4.05 30.60
N TRP A 63 1.05 4.86 30.21
CA TRP A 63 0.81 6.08 29.45
C TRP A 63 0.44 5.80 27.99
N THR A 64 1.04 4.78 27.37
CA THR A 64 0.63 4.30 26.04
C THR A 64 -0.82 3.80 26.09
N GLN A 65 -1.17 3.04 27.11
CA GLN A 65 -2.55 2.58 27.30
C GLN A 65 -3.51 3.75 27.52
N TRP A 66 -3.12 4.76 28.29
CA TRP A 66 -3.92 5.95 28.50
C TRP A 66 -4.14 6.74 27.19
N ILE A 67 -3.10 6.91 26.38
CA ILE A 67 -3.21 7.56 25.07
C ILE A 67 -4.20 6.78 24.18
N PHE A 68 -4.07 5.46 24.13
CA PHE A 68 -5.00 4.59 23.38
C PHE A 68 -6.45 4.79 23.83
N LEU A 69 -6.71 4.80 25.15
CA LEU A 69 -8.05 5.02 25.68
C LEU A 69 -8.58 6.39 25.29
N LYS A 70 -7.74 7.44 25.28
CA LYS A 70 -8.14 8.77 24.82
C LYS A 70 -8.47 8.81 23.34
N MET A 71 -7.73 8.07 22.51
CA MET A 71 -8.03 7.90 21.09
C MET A 71 -9.36 7.16 20.89
N PHE A 72 -9.59 6.10 21.66
CA PHE A 72 -10.84 5.33 21.63
C PHE A 72 -12.04 6.19 22.06
N GLU A 73 -11.94 6.93 23.16
CA GLU A 73 -12.98 7.88 23.62
C GLU A 73 -13.35 8.91 22.54
N LYS A 74 -12.39 9.30 21.70
CA LYS A 74 -12.58 10.26 20.60
C LYS A 74 -13.03 9.60 19.29
N GLY A 75 -13.25 8.28 19.26
CA GLY A 75 -13.59 7.54 18.04
C GLY A 75 -12.45 7.43 17.03
N LEU A 76 -11.22 7.76 17.43
CA LEU A 76 -10.03 7.66 16.58
C LEU A 76 -9.43 6.25 16.55
N ALA A 77 -9.73 5.41 17.54
CA ALA A 77 -9.37 3.99 17.55
C ALA A 77 -10.65 3.15 17.44
N TYR A 78 -10.65 2.17 16.55
CA TYR A 78 -11.77 1.27 16.31
C TYR A 78 -11.28 -0.11 15.89
N GLU A 79 -12.13 -1.12 15.99
CA GLU A 79 -11.81 -2.47 15.50
C GLU A 79 -12.35 -2.68 14.09
N SER A 80 -11.56 -3.33 13.25
CA SER A 80 -11.94 -3.72 11.89
C SER A 80 -11.31 -5.06 11.51
N GLU A 81 -11.90 -5.77 10.57
CA GLU A 81 -11.29 -6.94 9.94
C GLU A 81 -10.42 -6.50 8.77
N GLU A 82 -9.12 -6.45 9.01
CA GLU A 82 -8.14 -5.96 8.04
C GLU A 82 -7.30 -7.10 7.46
N PRO A 83 -6.96 -7.04 6.17
CA PRO A 83 -5.99 -7.95 5.59
C PRO A 83 -4.59 -7.66 6.15
N VAL A 84 -3.95 -8.68 6.70
CA VAL A 84 -2.61 -8.56 7.29
C VAL A 84 -1.67 -9.60 6.68
N ASN A 85 -0.37 -9.28 6.66
CA ASN A 85 0.67 -10.24 6.29
C ASN A 85 0.82 -11.25 7.42
N TRP A 86 0.41 -12.48 7.21
CA TRP A 86 0.48 -13.55 8.19
C TRP A 86 1.59 -14.54 7.85
N CYS A 87 2.51 -14.74 8.79
CA CYS A 87 3.49 -15.83 8.70
C CYS A 87 2.92 -17.10 9.36
N PRO A 88 2.64 -18.18 8.59
CA PRO A 88 2.09 -19.42 9.16
C PRO A 88 3.07 -20.17 10.04
N SER A 89 4.37 -20.01 9.82
CA SER A 89 5.43 -20.62 10.61
C SER A 89 5.65 -19.91 11.94
N CYS A 90 5.83 -18.59 11.92
CA CYS A 90 5.99 -17.77 13.14
C CYS A 90 4.67 -17.54 13.87
N LYS A 91 3.52 -17.81 13.23
CA LYS A 91 2.16 -17.59 13.75
C LYS A 91 1.93 -16.14 14.21
N THR A 92 2.40 -15.20 13.41
CA THR A 92 2.35 -13.76 13.72
C THR A 92 2.04 -12.91 12.53
N VAL A 93 1.54 -11.70 12.78
CA VAL A 93 1.38 -10.63 11.82
C VAL A 93 2.74 -9.96 11.60
N LEU A 94 3.04 -9.58 10.37
CA LEU A 94 4.26 -8.90 9.97
C LEU A 94 3.93 -7.57 9.30
N ALA A 95 4.74 -6.55 9.57
CA ALA A 95 4.73 -5.32 8.80
C ALA A 95 5.34 -5.55 7.40
N ASN A 96 5.14 -4.60 6.49
CA ASN A 96 5.71 -4.73 5.14
C ASN A 96 7.25 -4.74 5.17
N GLU A 97 7.83 -4.04 6.14
CA GLU A 97 9.29 -3.94 6.37
C GLU A 97 9.90 -5.26 6.87
N ASP A 98 9.09 -6.16 7.45
CA ASP A 98 9.51 -7.50 7.91
C ASP A 98 9.48 -8.55 6.78
N LEU A 99 9.25 -8.14 5.53
CA LEU A 99 9.17 -9.01 4.37
C LEU A 99 10.38 -8.83 3.46
N GLU A 100 10.98 -9.94 3.07
CA GLU A 100 12.03 -9.99 2.06
C GLU A 100 11.57 -10.85 0.88
N ALA A 101 11.36 -10.22 -0.29
CA ALA A 101 10.85 -10.89 -1.50
C ALA A 101 9.57 -11.73 -1.25
N GLY A 102 8.61 -11.19 -0.48
CA GLY A 102 7.33 -11.86 -0.17
C GLY A 102 7.43 -12.97 0.88
N LYS A 103 8.59 -13.10 1.54
CA LYS A 103 8.85 -14.08 2.59
C LYS A 103 9.11 -13.41 3.92
N CYS A 104 8.88 -14.14 5.00
CA CYS A 104 9.23 -13.70 6.33
C CYS A 104 10.74 -13.58 6.47
N GLU A 105 11.27 -12.38 6.76
CA GLU A 105 12.71 -12.15 6.94
C GLU A 105 13.36 -13.06 8.01
N ARG A 106 12.53 -13.52 8.98
CA ARG A 106 13.01 -14.30 10.13
C ARG A 106 13.10 -15.79 9.89
N CYS A 107 12.12 -16.37 9.17
CA CYS A 107 12.05 -17.82 8.99
C CYS A 107 12.05 -18.27 7.53
N GLY A 108 12.03 -17.35 6.58
CA GLY A 108 12.01 -17.62 5.14
C GLY A 108 10.72 -18.25 4.62
N SER A 109 9.68 -18.40 5.46
CA SER A 109 8.39 -18.95 5.01
C SER A 109 7.63 -17.97 4.14
N GLU A 110 6.87 -18.49 3.18
CA GLU A 110 5.94 -17.68 2.39
C GLU A 110 4.86 -17.07 3.27
N ILE A 111 4.52 -15.83 2.98
CA ILE A 111 3.51 -15.06 3.70
C ILE A 111 2.17 -15.21 2.99
N ILE A 112 1.10 -15.29 3.76
CA ILE A 112 -0.26 -15.28 3.26
C ILE A 112 -1.02 -14.03 3.74
N GLN A 113 -1.90 -13.51 2.91
CA GLN A 113 -2.84 -12.47 3.32
C GLN A 113 -3.97 -13.12 4.13
N LYS A 114 -4.17 -12.66 5.35
CA LYS A 114 -5.22 -13.16 6.24
C LYS A 114 -6.01 -12.01 6.83
N LYS A 115 -7.34 -12.07 6.74
CA LYS A 115 -8.19 -11.12 7.44
C LYS A 115 -8.20 -11.46 8.94
N LEU A 116 -7.84 -10.49 9.74
CA LEU A 116 -7.85 -10.57 11.20
C LEU A 116 -8.49 -9.31 11.77
N ARG A 117 -9.20 -9.49 12.87
CA ARG A 117 -9.70 -8.38 13.68
C ARG A 117 -8.52 -7.63 14.28
N GLN A 118 -8.39 -6.36 13.94
CA GLN A 118 -7.30 -5.48 14.33
C GLN A 118 -7.83 -4.16 14.88
N TRP A 119 -7.07 -3.55 15.77
CA TRP A 119 -7.25 -2.15 16.11
C TRP A 119 -6.70 -1.27 14.99
N VAL A 120 -7.50 -0.33 14.55
CA VAL A 120 -7.16 0.63 13.51
C VAL A 120 -7.28 2.05 14.06
N LEU A 121 -6.36 2.92 13.67
CA LEU A 121 -6.35 4.33 14.03
C LEU A 121 -6.73 5.18 12.82
N ARG A 122 -7.70 6.12 13.00
CA ARG A 122 -8.17 7.04 11.95
C ARG A 122 -7.17 8.17 11.69
N MET A 123 -5.93 7.83 11.40
CA MET A 123 -4.89 8.83 11.13
C MET A 123 -5.14 9.61 9.84
N THR A 124 -5.81 9.00 8.87
CA THR A 124 -6.15 9.64 7.58
C THR A 124 -7.16 10.78 7.71
N ASP A 125 -7.96 10.83 8.80
CA ASP A 125 -8.86 11.96 9.06
C ASP A 125 -8.11 13.29 9.28
N TYR A 126 -6.80 13.22 9.52
CA TYR A 126 -5.93 14.38 9.71
C TYR A 126 -5.09 14.72 8.47
N ALA A 127 -5.19 13.96 7.38
CA ALA A 127 -4.31 14.11 6.22
C ALA A 127 -4.38 15.52 5.61
N ASP A 128 -5.59 16.03 5.36
CA ASP A 128 -5.77 17.36 4.79
C ASP A 128 -5.24 18.45 5.72
N ARG A 129 -5.56 18.37 7.02
CA ARG A 129 -5.07 19.33 8.00
C ARG A 129 -3.54 19.31 8.13
N LEU A 130 -2.92 18.12 8.15
CA LEU A 130 -1.48 18.00 8.18
C LEU A 130 -0.83 18.64 6.96
N LEU A 131 -1.44 18.49 5.79
CA LEU A 131 -0.97 19.09 4.56
C LEU A 131 -1.10 20.62 4.59
N ASP A 132 -2.25 21.14 5.02
CA ASP A 132 -2.52 22.57 5.11
C ASP A 132 -1.59 23.25 6.12
N ASP A 133 -1.36 22.62 7.28
CA ASP A 133 -0.49 23.13 8.35
C ASP A 133 0.99 23.24 7.90
N LEU A 134 1.44 22.49 6.88
CA LEU A 134 2.79 22.64 6.28
C LEU A 134 2.99 24.01 5.61
N GLY A 135 1.90 24.67 5.17
CA GLY A 135 1.92 26.03 4.63
C GLY A 135 1.88 27.15 5.69
N SER A 136 1.80 26.81 6.97
CA SER A 136 1.68 27.78 8.05
C SER A 136 2.94 28.64 8.20
N GLU A 137 2.76 29.97 8.32
CA GLU A 137 3.86 30.93 8.58
C GLU A 137 4.56 30.67 9.92
N ASN A 138 3.90 29.97 10.85
CA ASN A 138 4.45 29.64 12.16
C ASN A 138 5.32 28.39 12.17
N LEU A 139 5.41 27.67 11.03
CA LEU A 139 6.20 26.45 10.90
C LEU A 139 7.57 26.75 10.27
N ASP A 140 8.57 26.92 11.12
CA ASP A 140 9.95 27.14 10.70
C ASP A 140 10.66 25.80 10.42
N TRP A 141 10.27 25.16 9.30
CA TRP A 141 10.87 23.93 8.79
C TRP A 141 11.54 24.17 7.44
N GLU A 142 12.59 23.41 7.17
CA GLU A 142 13.23 23.40 5.86
C GLU A 142 12.25 22.95 4.75
N GLU A 143 12.30 23.61 3.60
CA GLU A 143 11.40 23.32 2.47
C GLU A 143 11.50 21.87 1.99
N LEU A 144 12.70 21.27 2.02
CA LEU A 144 12.90 19.86 1.68
C LEU A 144 12.06 18.92 2.57
N ILE A 145 12.00 19.22 3.88
CA ILE A 145 11.21 18.43 4.83
C ILE A 145 9.72 18.60 4.56
N LYS A 146 9.27 19.82 4.30
CA LYS A 146 7.86 20.09 3.93
C LYS A 146 7.47 19.35 2.65
N GLU A 147 8.33 19.37 1.63
CA GLU A 147 8.09 18.71 0.37
C GLU A 147 8.02 17.18 0.51
N GLN A 148 8.92 16.59 1.30
CA GLN A 148 8.87 15.16 1.60
C GLN A 148 7.56 14.75 2.28
N GLN A 149 7.05 15.56 3.22
CA GLN A 149 5.79 15.28 3.88
C GLN A 149 4.58 15.48 2.97
N LYS A 150 4.56 16.51 2.12
CA LYS A 150 3.54 16.69 1.09
C LYS A 150 3.47 15.48 0.16
N ASN A 151 4.63 15.03 -0.32
CA ASN A 151 4.73 13.87 -1.21
C ASN A 151 4.31 12.57 -0.51
N TRP A 152 4.60 12.43 0.79
CA TRP A 152 4.17 11.28 1.58
C TRP A 152 2.65 11.23 1.76
N ILE A 153 2.02 12.37 2.08
CA ILE A 153 0.56 12.48 2.22
C ILE A 153 -0.11 12.25 0.87
N GLY A 154 0.44 12.80 -0.21
CA GLY A 154 0.08 12.50 -1.59
C GLY A 154 -1.35 12.87 -1.94
N ARG A 155 -1.84 14.08 -1.54
CA ARG A 155 -3.17 14.55 -1.95
C ARG A 155 -3.27 14.58 -3.46
N SER A 156 -4.28 13.92 -3.99
CA SER A 156 -4.62 13.91 -5.40
C SER A 156 -6.06 14.32 -5.61
N GLU A 157 -6.33 15.05 -6.69
CA GLU A 157 -7.67 15.42 -7.11
C GLU A 157 -7.98 14.75 -8.45
N GLY A 158 -9.17 14.22 -8.58
CA GLY A 158 -9.56 13.49 -9.78
C GLY A 158 -11.06 13.45 -9.99
N VAL A 159 -11.46 12.71 -11.00
CA VAL A 159 -12.85 12.54 -11.40
C VAL A 159 -13.22 11.07 -11.37
N GLU A 160 -14.39 10.78 -10.82
CA GLU A 160 -15.02 9.46 -10.89
C GLU A 160 -16.10 9.47 -11.98
N PHE A 161 -16.16 8.40 -12.75
CA PHE A 161 -17.23 8.19 -13.71
C PHE A 161 -17.52 6.69 -13.93
N GLU A 162 -18.72 6.41 -14.43
CA GLU A 162 -19.19 5.05 -14.67
C GLU A 162 -18.94 4.62 -16.11
N MET A 163 -18.46 3.38 -16.26
CA MET A 163 -18.36 2.70 -17.54
C MET A 163 -19.32 1.50 -17.56
N LYS A 164 -20.21 1.45 -18.56
CA LYS A 164 -21.15 0.34 -18.73
C LYS A 164 -20.44 -0.88 -19.32
N ILE A 165 -20.74 -2.06 -18.78
CA ILE A 165 -20.30 -3.31 -19.37
C ILE A 165 -21.33 -3.72 -20.43
N LYS A 166 -20.84 -3.91 -21.66
CA LYS A 166 -21.68 -4.29 -22.79
C LYS A 166 -22.46 -5.58 -22.49
N ASP A 167 -23.73 -5.61 -22.86
CA ASP A 167 -24.63 -6.77 -22.78
C ASP A 167 -24.73 -7.43 -21.37
N SER A 168 -24.44 -6.68 -20.32
CA SER A 168 -24.49 -7.24 -18.96
C SER A 168 -25.45 -6.54 -18.00
N GLY A 169 -25.77 -5.28 -18.22
CA GLY A 169 -26.48 -4.45 -17.25
C GLY A 169 -25.62 -3.99 -16.06
N GLU A 170 -24.39 -4.51 -15.96
CA GLU A 170 -23.41 -4.11 -14.92
C GLU A 170 -22.60 -2.90 -15.36
N LYS A 171 -21.98 -2.24 -14.38
CA LYS A 171 -21.10 -1.10 -14.58
C LYS A 171 -19.89 -1.20 -13.68
N ILE A 172 -18.81 -0.55 -14.06
CA ILE A 172 -17.66 -0.27 -13.20
C ILE A 172 -17.54 1.22 -13.02
N GLU A 173 -17.12 1.63 -11.85
CA GLU A 173 -16.78 3.02 -11.52
C GLU A 173 -15.27 3.15 -11.57
N VAL A 174 -14.76 4.12 -12.32
CA VAL A 174 -13.33 4.37 -12.48
C VAL A 174 -12.97 5.75 -11.93
N TYR A 175 -11.80 5.83 -11.32
CA TYR A 175 -11.22 7.08 -10.86
C TYR A 175 -10.00 7.44 -11.71
N THR A 176 -9.88 8.72 -12.07
CA THR A 176 -8.71 9.24 -12.79
C THR A 176 -8.33 10.63 -12.32
N THR A 177 -7.03 10.90 -12.23
CA THR A 177 -6.46 12.24 -12.03
C THR A 177 -6.25 12.97 -13.37
N ARG A 178 -6.38 12.27 -14.49
CA ARG A 178 -6.11 12.75 -15.86
C ARG A 178 -7.36 12.63 -16.74
N VAL A 179 -8.45 13.30 -16.32
CA VAL A 179 -9.70 13.33 -17.12
C VAL A 179 -9.52 13.94 -18.50
N ASP A 180 -8.50 14.78 -18.70
CA ASP A 180 -8.11 15.37 -19.97
C ASP A 180 -7.72 14.33 -21.04
N THR A 181 -7.35 13.09 -20.62
CA THR A 181 -6.91 12.03 -21.50
C THR A 181 -7.98 10.97 -21.84
N VAL A 182 -9.22 11.13 -21.39
CA VAL A 182 -10.30 10.10 -21.50
C VAL A 182 -10.60 9.63 -22.92
N PHE A 183 -10.37 10.48 -23.93
CA PHE A 183 -10.55 10.12 -25.35
C PHE A 183 -9.44 9.19 -25.87
N GLY A 184 -8.31 9.08 -25.15
CA GLY A 184 -7.21 8.17 -25.46
C GLY A 184 -7.29 6.83 -24.75
N MET A 185 -8.37 6.57 -24.03
CA MET A 185 -8.59 5.31 -23.33
C MET A 185 -8.79 4.16 -24.33
N THR A 186 -7.93 3.15 -24.28
CA THR A 186 -7.97 2.02 -25.19
C THR A 186 -8.30 0.69 -24.52
N TYR A 187 -8.25 0.62 -23.20
CA TYR A 187 -8.72 -0.48 -22.38
C TYR A 187 -9.06 0.00 -20.97
N ALA A 188 -9.72 -0.86 -20.19
CA ALA A 188 -9.95 -0.61 -18.77
C ALA A 188 -9.38 -1.77 -17.94
N VAL A 189 -9.04 -1.50 -16.70
CA VAL A 189 -8.42 -2.48 -15.81
C VAL A 189 -9.11 -2.47 -14.45
N VAL A 190 -9.38 -3.65 -13.93
CA VAL A 190 -9.88 -3.82 -12.56
C VAL A 190 -8.86 -4.53 -11.68
N ALA A 191 -8.87 -4.22 -10.40
CA ALA A 191 -8.06 -4.90 -9.40
C ALA A 191 -8.48 -6.39 -9.28
N PRO A 192 -7.56 -7.29 -8.91
CA PRO A 192 -7.87 -8.71 -8.69
C PRO A 192 -8.97 -8.95 -7.65
N GLU A 193 -9.15 -8.03 -6.72
CA GLU A 193 -10.15 -8.07 -5.65
C GLU A 193 -11.51 -7.49 -6.05
N HIS A 194 -11.63 -6.94 -7.27
CA HIS A 194 -12.81 -6.21 -7.68
C HIS A 194 -14.02 -7.17 -7.85
N LYS A 195 -15.14 -6.84 -7.22
CA LYS A 195 -16.36 -7.66 -7.16
C LYS A 195 -16.98 -7.96 -8.53
N ILE A 196 -16.68 -7.15 -9.55
CA ILE A 196 -17.22 -7.32 -10.90
C ILE A 196 -16.77 -8.63 -11.54
N ILE A 197 -15.57 -9.13 -11.21
CA ILE A 197 -15.03 -10.38 -11.76
C ILE A 197 -15.92 -11.57 -11.40
N GLU A 198 -16.33 -11.65 -10.13
CA GLU A 198 -17.21 -12.73 -9.67
C GLU A 198 -18.62 -12.61 -10.27
N LYS A 199 -19.16 -11.39 -10.40
CA LYS A 199 -20.45 -11.16 -11.05
C LYS A 199 -20.47 -11.57 -12.52
N LEU A 200 -19.36 -11.40 -13.23
CA LEU A 200 -19.22 -11.71 -14.65
C LEU A 200 -18.66 -13.11 -14.91
N LYS A 201 -18.37 -13.91 -13.88
CA LYS A 201 -17.74 -15.22 -13.97
C LYS A 201 -18.25 -16.10 -15.11
N ASN A 202 -19.58 -16.18 -15.26
CA ASN A 202 -20.22 -17.01 -16.28
C ASN A 202 -20.20 -16.42 -17.70
N LYS A 203 -19.77 -15.16 -17.86
CA LYS A 203 -19.66 -14.46 -19.13
C LYS A 203 -18.21 -14.35 -19.63
N ILE A 204 -17.24 -14.62 -18.76
CA ILE A 204 -15.82 -14.60 -19.09
C ILE A 204 -15.44 -15.90 -19.77
N GLU A 205 -15.12 -15.85 -21.07
CA GLU A 205 -14.81 -17.03 -21.87
C GLU A 205 -13.57 -17.80 -21.39
N ASN A 206 -12.56 -17.09 -20.88
CA ASN A 206 -11.30 -17.65 -20.39
C ASN A 206 -11.21 -17.66 -18.86
N TYR A 207 -12.33 -17.83 -18.13
CA TYR A 207 -12.34 -17.69 -16.66
C TYR A 207 -11.31 -18.57 -15.95
N SER A 208 -11.03 -19.75 -16.43
CA SER A 208 -10.00 -20.65 -15.86
C SER A 208 -8.58 -20.04 -15.90
N GLU A 209 -8.24 -19.25 -16.92
CA GLU A 209 -6.99 -18.52 -17.03
C GLU A 209 -6.99 -17.32 -16.04
N VAL A 210 -8.10 -16.59 -16.01
CA VAL A 210 -8.30 -15.47 -15.08
C VAL A 210 -8.19 -15.93 -13.63
N GLU A 211 -8.82 -17.04 -13.25
CA GLU A 211 -8.77 -17.59 -11.89
C GLU A 211 -7.33 -17.94 -11.45
N LYS A 212 -6.54 -18.54 -12.34
CA LYS A 212 -5.11 -18.79 -12.07
C LYS A 212 -4.34 -17.49 -11.83
N TYR A 213 -4.64 -16.47 -12.64
CA TYR A 213 -4.03 -15.16 -12.48
C TYR A 213 -4.41 -14.50 -11.14
N LEU A 214 -5.70 -14.57 -10.75
CA LEU A 214 -6.17 -14.04 -9.47
C LEU A 214 -5.43 -14.67 -8.28
N ILE A 215 -5.24 -15.99 -8.30
CA ILE A 215 -4.48 -16.71 -7.27
C ILE A 215 -3.02 -16.22 -7.21
N GLN A 216 -2.38 -16.01 -8.36
CA GLN A 216 -1.02 -15.49 -8.41
C GLN A 216 -0.92 -14.04 -7.90
N ALA A 217 -1.88 -13.20 -8.27
CA ALA A 217 -1.92 -11.81 -7.83
C ALA A 217 -2.15 -11.65 -6.32
N GLN A 218 -2.95 -12.52 -5.71
CA GLN A 218 -3.19 -12.53 -4.25
C GLN A 218 -1.93 -12.84 -3.43
N ASN A 219 -0.95 -13.52 -4.01
CA ASN A 219 0.31 -13.83 -3.34
C ASN A 219 1.33 -12.67 -3.39
N LYS A 220 1.04 -11.59 -4.15
CA LYS A 220 1.89 -10.40 -4.23
C LYS A 220 1.53 -9.39 -3.14
N THR A 221 2.53 -8.80 -2.53
CA THR A 221 2.34 -7.68 -1.58
C THR A 221 1.94 -6.41 -2.33
N ASN A 222 1.30 -5.46 -1.64
CA ASN A 222 0.95 -4.17 -2.23
C ASN A 222 2.20 -3.40 -2.72
N LEU A 223 3.33 -3.52 -2.01
CA LEU A 223 4.59 -2.92 -2.42
C LEU A 223 5.09 -3.51 -3.76
N GLU A 224 5.04 -4.83 -3.91
CA GLU A 224 5.41 -5.50 -5.16
C GLU A 224 4.49 -5.15 -6.33
N ARG A 225 3.22 -4.89 -6.05
CA ARG A 225 2.22 -4.49 -7.06
C ARG A 225 2.42 -3.05 -7.53
N THR A 226 2.89 -2.16 -6.66
CA THR A 226 3.12 -0.73 -6.97
C THR A 226 4.52 -0.42 -7.49
N ASP A 227 5.45 -1.37 -7.42
CA ASP A 227 6.83 -1.19 -7.89
C ASP A 227 6.85 -0.91 -9.39
N LEU A 228 7.31 0.30 -9.77
CA LEU A 228 7.40 0.73 -11.17
C LEU A 228 8.44 -0.06 -11.97
N GLN A 229 9.45 -0.62 -11.32
CA GLN A 229 10.52 -1.37 -11.98
C GLN A 229 10.15 -2.82 -12.32
N LYS A 230 9.04 -3.34 -11.75
CA LYS A 230 8.58 -4.69 -12.05
C LYS A 230 7.70 -4.74 -13.29
N GLU A 231 7.88 -5.78 -14.08
CA GLU A 231 7.05 -6.06 -15.25
C GLU A 231 5.58 -6.19 -14.87
N LYS A 232 4.71 -5.40 -15.53
CA LYS A 232 3.28 -5.42 -15.28
C LYS A 232 2.65 -6.68 -15.86
N SER A 233 1.78 -7.31 -15.12
CA SER A 233 1.06 -8.51 -15.53
C SER A 233 -0.45 -8.36 -15.39
N GLY A 234 -1.20 -9.07 -16.22
CA GLY A 234 -2.66 -9.06 -16.20
C GLY A 234 -3.24 -10.16 -17.08
N ALA A 235 -4.55 -10.29 -17.04
CA ALA A 235 -5.31 -11.18 -17.92
C ALA A 235 -6.51 -10.43 -18.52
N GLU A 236 -6.76 -10.61 -19.80
CA GLU A 236 -7.98 -10.10 -20.43
C GLU A 236 -9.20 -10.91 -19.95
N LEU A 237 -10.28 -10.23 -19.61
CA LEU A 237 -11.57 -10.85 -19.37
C LEU A 237 -12.26 -11.05 -20.73
N LYS A 238 -11.88 -12.12 -21.47
CA LYS A 238 -12.36 -12.37 -22.84
C LYS A 238 -13.88 -12.47 -22.89
N GLY A 239 -14.47 -11.88 -23.93
CA GLY A 239 -15.92 -11.75 -24.05
C GLY A 239 -16.52 -10.54 -23.31
N ILE A 240 -15.74 -9.86 -22.48
CA ILE A 240 -16.20 -8.68 -21.74
C ILE A 240 -15.65 -7.41 -22.40
N LYS A 241 -16.56 -6.48 -22.73
CA LYS A 241 -16.23 -5.14 -23.22
C LYS A 241 -16.86 -4.11 -22.31
N VAL A 242 -16.18 -2.99 -22.14
CA VAL A 242 -16.72 -1.80 -21.48
C VAL A 242 -16.87 -0.67 -22.51
N ILE A 243 -17.83 0.20 -22.27
CA ILE A 243 -18.13 1.31 -23.17
C ILE A 243 -17.50 2.57 -22.59
N ASN A 244 -16.61 3.19 -23.35
CA ASN A 244 -16.08 4.52 -23.03
C ASN A 244 -17.23 5.54 -23.10
N PRO A 245 -17.63 6.19 -22.00
CA PRO A 245 -18.80 7.07 -21.99
C PRO A 245 -18.60 8.38 -22.77
N PHE A 246 -17.36 8.71 -23.16
CA PHE A 246 -17.02 9.97 -23.82
C PHE A 246 -17.05 9.89 -25.34
N ASN A 247 -16.79 8.71 -25.93
CA ASN A 247 -16.78 8.50 -27.37
C ASN A 247 -17.62 7.29 -27.85
N ASN A 248 -18.22 6.53 -26.91
CA ASN A 248 -18.97 5.30 -27.13
C ASN A 248 -18.19 4.13 -27.76
N GLU A 249 -16.88 4.16 -27.72
CA GLU A 249 -16.05 3.04 -28.14
C GLU A 249 -16.12 1.86 -27.18
N GLU A 250 -16.11 0.66 -27.73
CA GLU A 250 -16.06 -0.59 -27.00
C GLU A 250 -14.60 -1.00 -26.78
N ILE A 251 -14.14 -1.00 -25.54
CA ILE A 251 -12.79 -1.34 -25.17
C ILE A 251 -12.72 -2.61 -24.32
N PRO A 252 -11.63 -3.39 -24.37
CA PRO A 252 -11.47 -4.60 -23.56
C PRO A 252 -11.33 -4.28 -22.08
N LEU A 253 -11.76 -5.22 -21.23
CA LEU A 253 -11.57 -5.19 -19.80
C LEU A 253 -10.50 -6.18 -19.38
N PHE A 254 -9.54 -5.74 -18.60
CA PHE A 254 -8.48 -6.55 -18.04
C PHE A 254 -8.59 -6.62 -16.51
N VAL A 255 -8.01 -7.63 -15.93
CA VAL A 255 -7.61 -7.68 -14.53
C VAL A 255 -6.10 -7.58 -14.45
N ALA A 256 -5.57 -6.69 -13.60
CA ALA A 256 -4.13 -6.55 -13.43
C ALA A 256 -3.74 -6.20 -12.00
N ASP A 257 -2.59 -6.69 -11.58
CA ASP A 257 -2.10 -6.58 -10.22
C ASP A 257 -1.60 -5.17 -9.83
N TYR A 258 -1.27 -4.32 -10.82
CA TYR A 258 -0.87 -2.95 -10.56
C TYR A 258 -2.05 -2.01 -10.18
N VAL A 259 -3.29 -2.47 -10.33
CA VAL A 259 -4.48 -1.77 -9.85
C VAL A 259 -4.81 -2.28 -8.44
N LEU A 260 -4.92 -1.36 -7.48
CA LEU A 260 -5.17 -1.70 -6.08
C LEU A 260 -6.64 -1.58 -5.74
N GLY A 261 -7.22 -2.62 -5.16
CA GLY A 261 -8.65 -2.67 -4.84
C GLY A 261 -9.11 -1.71 -3.74
N PHE A 262 -8.18 -1.14 -2.99
CA PHE A 262 -8.45 -0.18 -1.91
C PHE A 262 -8.13 1.27 -2.30
N TYR A 263 -7.57 1.52 -3.49
CA TYR A 263 -7.30 2.87 -3.99
C TYR A 263 -8.35 3.27 -5.03
N GLY A 264 -9.01 4.41 -4.78
CA GLY A 264 -10.14 4.85 -5.60
C GLY A 264 -11.25 3.80 -5.63
N THR A 265 -11.72 3.48 -6.81
CA THR A 265 -12.81 2.51 -7.04
C THR A 265 -12.34 1.07 -7.24
N GLY A 266 -11.02 0.83 -7.26
CA GLY A 266 -10.44 -0.47 -7.64
C GLY A 266 -10.54 -0.78 -9.14
N ALA A 267 -10.87 0.23 -9.95
CA ALA A 267 -10.89 0.16 -11.40
C ALA A 267 -10.29 1.44 -11.99
N VAL A 268 -9.57 1.32 -13.09
CA VAL A 268 -8.92 2.44 -13.77
C VAL A 268 -9.22 2.41 -15.27
N MET A 269 -9.31 3.58 -15.87
CA MET A 269 -9.17 3.75 -17.31
C MET A 269 -7.70 3.67 -17.67
N ALA A 270 -7.36 3.00 -18.74
CA ALA A 270 -5.99 2.90 -19.21
C ALA A 270 -5.77 3.75 -20.48
N VAL A 271 -4.78 4.62 -20.39
CA VAL A 271 -4.43 5.58 -21.46
C VAL A 271 -2.95 5.44 -21.83
N PRO A 272 -2.60 4.44 -22.65
CA PRO A 272 -1.20 4.09 -22.93
C PRO A 272 -0.35 5.23 -23.49
N ALA A 273 -0.95 6.18 -24.21
CA ALA A 273 -0.20 7.32 -24.74
C ALA A 273 0.26 8.30 -23.65
N HIS A 274 -0.33 8.26 -22.44
CA HIS A 274 -0.19 9.29 -21.41
C HIS A 274 0.08 8.75 -19.99
N ASP A 275 0.29 7.44 -19.84
CA ASP A 275 0.73 6.77 -18.59
C ASP A 275 1.78 5.69 -18.92
N GLU A 276 2.92 5.72 -18.24
CA GLU A 276 4.03 4.79 -18.51
C GLU A 276 3.66 3.33 -18.21
N ARG A 277 2.89 3.08 -17.15
CA ARG A 277 2.46 1.72 -16.77
C ARG A 277 1.50 1.16 -17.82
N ASP A 278 0.57 1.99 -18.27
CA ASP A 278 -0.38 1.62 -19.32
C ASP A 278 0.32 1.40 -20.65
N PHE A 279 1.35 2.20 -20.94
CA PHE A 279 2.15 2.06 -22.16
C PHE A 279 2.91 0.74 -22.21
N GLU A 280 3.60 0.37 -21.15
CA GLU A 280 4.30 -0.91 -21.03
C GLU A 280 3.33 -2.09 -21.14
N PHE A 281 2.19 -1.98 -20.45
CA PHE A 281 1.15 -3.00 -20.50
C PHE A 281 0.56 -3.13 -21.91
N ALA A 282 0.24 -2.02 -22.57
CA ALA A 282 -0.30 -2.02 -23.93
C ALA A 282 0.68 -2.62 -24.93
N LYS A 283 1.98 -2.32 -24.83
CA LYS A 283 3.02 -2.96 -25.67
C LYS A 283 3.09 -4.47 -25.44
N LYS A 284 3.07 -4.91 -24.20
CA LYS A 284 3.14 -6.32 -23.85
C LYS A 284 1.95 -7.12 -24.39
N TYR A 285 0.75 -6.57 -24.30
CA TYR A 285 -0.50 -7.22 -24.73
C TYR A 285 -0.95 -6.82 -26.14
N ASN A 286 -0.09 -6.07 -26.87
CA ASN A 286 -0.34 -5.60 -28.23
C ASN A 286 -1.67 -4.86 -28.38
N LEU A 287 -1.95 -3.95 -27.41
CA LEU A 287 -3.14 -3.12 -27.38
C LEU A 287 -2.92 -1.79 -28.13
N PRO A 288 -4.00 -1.16 -28.64
CA PRO A 288 -3.90 0.14 -29.29
C PRO A 288 -3.34 1.23 -28.36
N ILE A 289 -2.57 2.16 -28.93
CA ILE A 289 -2.08 3.36 -28.26
C ILE A 289 -2.59 4.56 -29.02
N SER A 290 -3.44 5.37 -28.37
CA SER A 290 -4.10 6.53 -28.98
C SER A 290 -3.65 7.82 -28.32
N GLU A 291 -2.94 8.66 -29.06
CA GLU A 291 -2.47 9.96 -28.57
C GLU A 291 -3.59 11.00 -28.66
N VAL A 292 -3.86 11.68 -27.55
CA VAL A 292 -4.87 12.75 -27.47
C VAL A 292 -4.31 14.09 -26.97
N ILE A 293 -3.12 14.07 -26.38
CA ILE A 293 -2.41 15.27 -25.93
C ILE A 293 -1.03 15.28 -26.57
N LYS A 294 -0.60 16.43 -27.05
CA LYS A 294 0.72 16.67 -27.66
C LYS A 294 1.48 17.75 -26.90
N ASP A 295 2.80 17.74 -27.07
CA ASP A 295 3.63 18.82 -26.56
C ASP A 295 3.25 20.18 -27.24
N LYS A 296 3.77 21.28 -26.70
CA LYS A 296 3.50 22.64 -27.23
C LYS A 296 3.96 22.82 -28.68
N ASN A 297 4.83 21.94 -29.21
CA ASN A 297 5.34 21.99 -30.58
C ASN A 297 4.64 20.97 -31.49
N GLY A 298 3.62 20.25 -30.99
CA GLY A 298 2.88 19.24 -31.73
C GLY A 298 3.68 17.96 -32.03
N LYS A 299 4.81 17.76 -31.36
CA LYS A 299 5.64 16.54 -31.52
C LYS A 299 5.08 15.43 -30.67
N SER A 300 5.08 14.21 -31.20
CA SER A 300 4.71 12.98 -30.54
C SER A 300 5.96 12.14 -30.23
N SER A 301 6.03 11.56 -29.04
CA SER A 301 7.07 10.61 -28.61
C SER A 301 6.53 9.20 -28.36
N ILE A 302 5.26 8.97 -28.60
CA ILE A 302 4.54 7.72 -28.25
C ILE A 302 5.10 6.45 -28.89
N GLU A 303 5.97 6.54 -29.91
CA GLU A 303 6.65 5.35 -30.46
C GLU A 303 7.63 4.72 -29.46
N LYS A 304 8.18 5.52 -28.54
CA LYS A 304 9.22 5.11 -27.61
C LYS A 304 8.75 5.06 -26.16
N GLU A 305 7.98 6.04 -25.74
CA GLU A 305 7.55 6.26 -24.37
C GLU A 305 6.21 6.99 -24.31
N ALA A 306 5.51 6.91 -23.17
CA ALA A 306 4.31 7.69 -22.95
C ALA A 306 4.63 9.19 -22.78
N PHE A 307 3.75 10.04 -23.25
CA PHE A 307 3.82 11.50 -23.00
C PHE A 307 2.97 11.84 -21.78
N THR A 308 3.60 12.04 -20.65
CA THR A 308 2.91 12.26 -19.36
C THR A 308 2.53 13.71 -19.09
N GLY A 309 2.97 14.68 -19.93
CA GLY A 309 2.63 16.11 -19.86
C GLY A 309 3.67 16.96 -19.19
#